data_1dd22b5df02427bda2b92290e23214b2
#
_entry.id   1dd22b5df02427bda2b92290e23214b2
#
_cell.length_a   1.000
_cell.length_b   1.000
_cell.length_c   1.000
_cell.angle_alpha   90.00
_cell.angle_beta   90.00
_cell.angle_gamma   90.00
#
_symmetry.space_group_name_H-M   'P 1'
#
loop_
_entity.id
_entity.type
_entity.pdbx_description
1 polymer ?
#
loop_
_entity_poly.entity_id
_entity_poly.type
_entity_poly.pdbx_seq_one_letter_code
_entity_poly.pdbx_strand_id
1 'polypeptide(L)'
;NRQRDAVGLSLFSQNLDFFLKPSIGTKQKRIILNEFDKLINDFSVESSKQTDLIKSINLVSERIKKRSLIIIFTDLLNYQENLNDFFSSINNLKFKKHEVIIFRTLEKDTEMNFDFPSKKYSFKDMESLDEILIDSSEIRNDYVKEMNIYSNKIKLGCLKYKIDLFDIDINEDL
;
A
#
# COMPACT_ATOMS: atom_id res chain seq x y z
N ASN A 1 -20.25 6.70 25.23
CA ASN A 1 -20.10 7.78 24.22
C ASN A 1 -19.70 7.17 22.91
N ARG A 2 -20.65 7.05 21.97
CA ARG A 2 -20.33 6.63 20.61
C ARG A 2 -19.79 7.87 19.88
N GLN A 3 -18.47 7.90 19.62
CA GLN A 3 -17.86 8.87 18.74
C GLN A 3 -18.59 8.80 17.39
N ARG A 4 -19.06 9.94 16.89
CA ARG A 4 -19.71 10.04 15.59
C ARG A 4 -18.70 10.52 14.56
N ASP A 5 -17.65 9.71 14.33
CA ASP A 5 -16.64 10.06 13.35
C ASP A 5 -17.14 9.80 11.94
N ALA A 6 -16.79 10.69 11.03
CA ALA A 6 -17.07 10.51 9.61
C ALA A 6 -16.00 9.62 8.99
N VAL A 7 -16.41 8.56 8.30
CA VAL A 7 -15.52 7.61 7.62
C VAL A 7 -15.76 7.68 6.13
N GLY A 8 -14.69 7.65 5.35
CA GLY A 8 -14.68 7.52 3.90
C GLY A 8 -13.85 6.33 3.45
N LEU A 9 -13.93 5.98 2.17
CA LEU A 9 -13.15 4.91 1.55
C LEU A 9 -12.65 5.38 0.19
N SER A 10 -11.40 5.04 -0.12
CA SER A 10 -10.83 5.21 -1.45
C SER A 10 -10.17 3.90 -1.86
N LEU A 11 -10.55 3.37 -3.02
CA LEU A 11 -9.93 2.22 -3.64
C LEU A 11 -9.21 2.69 -4.90
N PHE A 12 -8.06 2.13 -5.15
CA PHE A 12 -7.22 2.55 -6.27
C PHE A 12 -6.48 1.36 -6.89
N SER A 13 -6.27 1.47 -8.19
CA SER A 13 -5.35 0.68 -8.99
C SER A 13 -4.50 1.64 -9.83
N GLN A 14 -4.56 1.59 -11.15
CA GLN A 14 -3.96 2.64 -12.01
C GLN A 14 -4.60 4.02 -11.81
N ASN A 15 -5.83 4.05 -11.34
CA ASN A 15 -6.60 5.26 -11.09
C ASN A 15 -7.29 5.16 -9.73
N LEU A 16 -7.96 6.23 -9.35
CA LEU A 16 -8.87 6.21 -8.20
C LEU A 16 -10.19 5.56 -8.65
N ASP A 17 -10.32 4.25 -8.40
CA ASP A 17 -11.43 3.42 -8.89
C ASP A 17 -12.72 3.70 -8.13
N PHE A 18 -12.60 3.97 -6.83
CA PHE A 18 -13.73 4.28 -5.97
C PHE A 18 -13.37 5.39 -4.99
N PHE A 19 -14.29 6.31 -4.79
CA PHE A 19 -14.14 7.37 -3.78
C PHE A 19 -15.47 7.63 -3.07
N LEU A 20 -15.52 7.25 -1.81
CA LEU A 20 -16.62 7.55 -0.91
C LEU A 20 -16.22 8.67 0.05
N LYS A 21 -16.84 9.85 -0.12
CA LYS A 21 -16.60 11.01 0.73
C LYS A 21 -16.90 10.67 2.20
N PRO A 22 -16.07 11.12 3.15
CA PRO A 22 -16.33 10.91 4.57
C PRO A 22 -17.71 11.39 5.02
N SER A 23 -18.47 10.52 5.66
CA SER A 23 -19.82 10.80 6.20
C SER A 23 -20.08 9.95 7.45
N ILE A 24 -21.08 10.34 8.22
CA ILE A 24 -21.50 9.68 9.46
C ILE A 24 -22.73 8.80 9.19
N GLY A 25 -22.84 7.71 9.91
CA GLY A 25 -24.07 6.92 9.99
C GLY A 25 -23.96 5.50 9.45
N THR A 26 -24.99 4.71 9.72
CA THR A 26 -25.04 3.28 9.39
C THR A 26 -25.07 3.00 7.89
N LYS A 27 -25.66 3.90 7.09
CA LYS A 27 -25.66 3.80 5.63
C LYS A 27 -24.24 3.85 5.08
N GLN A 28 -23.40 4.78 5.60
CA GLN A 28 -22.01 4.93 5.21
C GLN A 28 -21.22 3.64 5.49
N LYS A 29 -21.35 3.11 6.72
CA LYS A 29 -20.72 1.86 7.11
C LYS A 29 -21.11 0.70 6.19
N ARG A 30 -22.41 0.60 5.84
CA ARG A 30 -22.90 -0.48 4.97
C ARG A 30 -22.32 -0.38 3.56
N ILE A 31 -22.17 0.84 3.01
CA ILE A 31 -21.52 1.03 1.70
C ILE A 31 -20.07 0.54 1.75
N ILE A 32 -19.31 0.91 2.79
CA ILE A 32 -17.91 0.49 2.94
C ILE A 32 -17.80 -1.03 3.03
N LEU A 33 -18.63 -1.68 3.85
CA LEU A 33 -18.62 -3.13 3.99
C LEU A 33 -18.97 -3.84 2.67
N ASN A 34 -19.96 -3.33 1.95
CA ASN A 34 -20.34 -3.89 0.65
C ASN A 34 -19.20 -3.77 -0.39
N GLU A 35 -18.43 -2.68 -0.35
CA GLU A 35 -17.26 -2.56 -1.25
C GLU A 35 -16.15 -3.56 -0.88
N PHE A 36 -15.92 -3.81 0.41
CA PHE A 36 -14.99 -4.87 0.83
C PHE A 36 -15.49 -6.26 0.43
N ASP A 37 -16.78 -6.54 0.60
CA ASP A 37 -17.36 -7.81 0.15
C ASP A 37 -17.19 -8.03 -1.36
N LYS A 38 -17.34 -6.98 -2.18
CA LYS A 38 -17.04 -7.05 -3.62
C LYS A 38 -15.57 -7.38 -3.88
N LEU A 39 -14.64 -6.68 -3.22
CA LEU A 39 -13.21 -6.94 -3.39
C LEU A 39 -12.84 -8.38 -3.06
N ILE A 40 -13.47 -8.95 -2.03
CA ILE A 40 -13.21 -10.35 -1.63
C ILE A 40 -13.78 -11.35 -2.64
N ASN A 41 -14.98 -11.07 -3.18
CA ASN A 41 -15.67 -12.01 -4.07
C ASN A 41 -15.29 -11.87 -5.55
N ASP A 42 -14.95 -10.65 -5.99
CA ASP A 42 -14.60 -10.34 -7.38
C ASP A 42 -13.08 -10.40 -7.62
N PHE A 43 -12.32 -11.09 -6.75
CA PHE A 43 -10.88 -11.23 -6.89
C PHE A 43 -10.56 -12.11 -8.12
N SER A 44 -10.78 -11.54 -9.30
CA SER A 44 -10.25 -12.08 -10.54
C SER A 44 -8.81 -11.57 -10.69
N VAL A 45 -7.88 -12.50 -10.86
CA VAL A 45 -6.43 -12.25 -11.07
C VAL A 45 -6.16 -11.50 -12.39
N GLU A 46 -7.16 -10.84 -12.95
CA GLU A 46 -7.10 -10.15 -14.24
C GLU A 46 -6.63 -8.70 -14.16
N SER A 47 -5.59 -8.37 -13.46
CA SER A 47 -5.05 -7.04 -13.69
C SER A 47 -3.54 -6.94 -13.53
N SER A 48 -2.86 -7.17 -14.62
CA SER A 48 -1.51 -6.68 -14.94
C SER A 48 -1.46 -5.13 -15.03
N LYS A 49 -2.17 -4.42 -14.15
CA LYS A 49 -2.23 -2.95 -14.22
C LYS A 49 -1.39 -2.37 -13.11
N GLN A 50 -0.34 -1.67 -13.51
CA GLN A 50 0.54 -0.96 -12.57
C GLN A 50 -0.26 -0.01 -11.67
N THR A 51 -0.14 -0.19 -10.37
CA THR A 51 -0.83 0.65 -9.38
C THR A 51 -0.17 2.04 -9.29
N ASP A 52 -0.97 3.12 -9.41
CA ASP A 52 -0.48 4.49 -9.23
C ASP A 52 -1.01 5.10 -7.92
N LEU A 53 -0.34 4.74 -6.83
CA LEU A 53 -0.63 5.25 -5.49
C LEU A 53 -0.39 6.77 -5.39
N ILE A 54 0.66 7.29 -6.04
CA ILE A 54 1.02 8.72 -5.99
C ILE A 54 -0.11 9.58 -6.57
N LYS A 55 -0.60 9.20 -7.75
CA LYS A 55 -1.73 9.86 -8.41
C LYS A 55 -2.98 9.78 -7.54
N SER A 56 -3.25 8.62 -6.97
CA SER A 56 -4.42 8.41 -6.10
C SER A 56 -4.36 9.24 -4.83
N ILE A 57 -3.21 9.35 -4.18
CA ILE A 57 -3.00 10.23 -3.01
C ILE A 57 -3.28 11.68 -3.38
N ASN A 58 -2.78 12.16 -4.51
CA ASN A 58 -2.99 13.54 -4.96
C ASN A 58 -4.48 13.80 -5.22
N LEU A 59 -5.19 12.90 -5.90
CA LEU A 59 -6.64 13.02 -6.14
C LEU A 59 -7.45 13.03 -4.83
N VAL A 60 -7.11 12.17 -3.88
CA VAL A 60 -7.73 12.14 -2.55
C VAL A 60 -7.47 13.44 -1.82
N SER A 61 -6.24 13.94 -1.86
CA SER A 61 -5.86 15.23 -1.27
C SER A 61 -6.66 16.42 -1.80
N GLU A 62 -7.07 16.39 -3.07
CA GLU A 62 -7.92 17.42 -3.66
C GLU A 62 -9.38 17.32 -3.23
N ARG A 63 -9.88 16.11 -3.02
CA ARG A 63 -11.27 15.83 -2.70
C ARG A 63 -11.62 16.00 -1.22
N ILE A 64 -10.65 15.79 -0.31
CA ILE A 64 -10.86 15.93 1.13
C ILE A 64 -10.61 17.39 1.54
N LYS A 65 -11.69 18.06 1.99
CA LYS A 65 -11.65 19.49 2.38
C LYS A 65 -11.40 19.72 3.87
N LYS A 66 -11.71 18.73 4.71
CA LYS A 66 -11.61 18.84 6.17
C LYS A 66 -10.38 18.08 6.66
N ARG A 67 -9.75 18.58 7.74
CA ARG A 67 -8.69 17.84 8.43
C ARG A 67 -9.17 16.41 8.75
N SER A 68 -8.39 15.44 8.37
CA SER A 68 -8.74 14.02 8.47
C SER A 68 -7.51 13.21 8.87
N LEU A 69 -7.74 12.08 9.49
CA LEU A 69 -6.79 10.99 9.56
C LEU A 69 -6.93 10.16 8.27
N ILE A 70 -5.84 9.98 7.57
CA ILE A 70 -5.76 9.18 6.33
C ILE A 70 -4.95 7.93 6.65
N ILE A 71 -5.57 6.77 6.47
CA ILE A 71 -4.93 5.48 6.66
C ILE A 71 -4.72 4.87 5.29
N ILE A 72 -3.48 4.52 4.98
CA ILE A 72 -3.08 3.95 3.69
C ILE A 72 -2.63 2.51 3.93
N PHE A 73 -3.21 1.56 3.21
CA PHE A 73 -2.78 0.18 3.15
C PHE A 73 -2.08 -0.06 1.82
N THR A 74 -0.84 -0.51 1.83
CA THR A 74 -0.01 -0.72 0.63
C THR A 74 1.19 -1.59 0.97
N ASP A 75 1.71 -2.33 -0.01
CA ASP A 75 2.97 -3.07 0.10
C ASP A 75 4.21 -2.18 -0.10
N LEU A 76 4.06 -1.07 -0.82
CA LEU A 76 5.14 -0.17 -1.23
C LEU A 76 6.30 -0.85 -1.99
N LEU A 77 6.06 -1.98 -2.65
CA LEU A 77 7.14 -2.73 -3.31
C LEU A 77 7.61 -2.05 -4.60
N ASN A 78 6.72 -1.44 -5.37
CA ASN A 78 7.01 -0.89 -6.70
C ASN A 78 7.46 0.58 -6.72
N TYR A 79 7.88 1.15 -5.57
CA TYR A 79 8.22 2.57 -5.45
C TYR A 79 9.70 2.85 -5.24
N GLN A 80 10.60 1.90 -5.49
CA GLN A 80 12.04 2.08 -5.25
C GLN A 80 12.61 3.30 -5.98
N GLU A 81 12.25 3.50 -7.23
CA GLU A 81 12.71 4.63 -8.06
C GLU A 81 11.96 5.93 -7.76
N ASN A 82 10.68 5.85 -7.37
CA ASN A 82 9.78 6.98 -7.20
C ASN A 82 9.48 7.32 -5.72
N LEU A 83 10.32 6.85 -4.79
CA LEU A 83 10.07 7.03 -3.34
C LEU A 83 10.03 8.52 -2.93
N ASN A 84 10.81 9.38 -3.60
CA ASN A 84 10.79 10.81 -3.35
C ASN A 84 9.44 11.44 -3.76
N ASP A 85 8.87 11.02 -4.89
CA ASP A 85 7.58 11.53 -5.37
C ASP A 85 6.45 11.04 -4.48
N PHE A 86 6.53 9.80 -4.01
CA PHE A 86 5.62 9.28 -3.00
C PHE A 86 5.62 10.14 -1.74
N PHE A 87 6.80 10.42 -1.14
CA PHE A 87 6.88 11.26 0.04
C PHE A 87 6.47 12.71 -0.23
N SER A 88 6.69 13.23 -1.43
CA SER A 88 6.20 14.55 -1.83
C SER A 88 4.68 14.59 -1.84
N SER A 89 4.01 13.57 -2.36
CA SER A 89 2.54 13.47 -2.34
C SER A 89 1.98 13.36 -0.92
N ILE A 90 2.63 12.59 -0.04
CA ILE A 90 2.26 12.52 1.38
C ILE A 90 2.47 13.87 2.07
N ASN A 91 3.57 14.57 1.77
CA ASN A 91 3.84 15.90 2.34
C ASN A 91 2.75 16.91 1.97
N ASN A 92 2.16 16.80 0.78
CA ASN A 92 1.01 17.64 0.38
C ASN A 92 -0.21 17.39 1.30
N LEU A 93 -0.47 16.14 1.70
CA LEU A 93 -1.51 15.82 2.70
C LEU A 93 -1.19 16.47 4.06
N LYS A 94 0.05 16.35 4.52
CA LYS A 94 0.51 16.94 5.78
C LYS A 94 0.41 18.46 5.76
N PHE A 95 0.76 19.11 4.64
CA PHE A 95 0.62 20.56 4.45
C PHE A 95 -0.84 21.01 4.58
N LYS A 96 -1.79 20.21 4.09
CA LYS A 96 -3.25 20.44 4.28
C LYS A 96 -3.73 20.07 5.68
N LYS A 97 -2.82 19.77 6.62
CA LYS A 97 -3.08 19.43 8.03
C LYS A 97 -3.80 18.10 8.23
N HIS A 98 -3.71 17.17 7.27
CA HIS A 98 -4.11 15.79 7.48
C HIS A 98 -3.07 15.04 8.32
N GLU A 99 -3.52 14.06 9.07
CA GLU A 99 -2.66 13.07 9.71
C GLU A 99 -2.60 11.83 8.80
N VAL A 100 -1.44 11.19 8.72
CA VAL A 100 -1.23 10.04 7.83
C VAL A 100 -0.63 8.90 8.63
N ILE A 101 -1.25 7.73 8.48
CA ILE A 101 -0.75 6.45 8.96
C ILE A 101 -0.61 5.53 7.76
N ILE A 102 0.50 4.81 7.67
CA ILE A 102 0.74 3.80 6.64
C ILE A 102 0.81 2.44 7.30
N PHE A 103 -0.04 1.53 6.86
CA PHE A 103 0.07 0.11 7.12
C PHE A 103 0.70 -0.55 5.89
N ARG A 104 1.98 -0.92 6.02
CA ARG A 104 2.68 -1.65 4.98
C ARG A 104 2.43 -3.14 5.19
N THR A 105 1.67 -3.72 4.27
CA THR A 105 1.35 -5.16 4.26
C THR A 105 2.45 -5.92 3.54
N LEU A 106 3.00 -6.93 4.18
CA LEU A 106 4.14 -7.70 3.69
C LEU A 106 3.94 -9.18 3.97
N GLU A 107 4.43 -10.03 3.09
CA GLU A 107 4.73 -11.41 3.39
C GLU A 107 6.22 -11.51 3.73
N LYS A 108 6.55 -11.48 5.04
CA LYS A 108 7.93 -11.33 5.49
C LYS A 108 8.86 -12.43 4.98
N ASP A 109 8.39 -13.66 4.95
CA ASP A 109 9.24 -14.79 4.58
C ASP A 109 9.66 -14.73 3.12
N THR A 110 8.74 -14.45 2.21
CA THR A 110 9.03 -14.42 0.77
C THR A 110 9.53 -13.05 0.30
N GLU A 111 8.86 -11.96 0.69
CA GLU A 111 9.16 -10.62 0.18
C GLU A 111 10.36 -9.96 0.87
N MET A 112 10.56 -10.20 2.18
CA MET A 112 11.67 -9.58 2.91
C MET A 112 12.88 -10.50 3.06
N ASN A 113 12.65 -11.79 3.34
CA ASN A 113 13.70 -12.75 3.64
C ASN A 113 14.08 -13.61 2.43
N PHE A 114 13.31 -13.53 1.35
CA PHE A 114 13.46 -14.36 0.15
C PHE A 114 13.60 -15.84 0.53
N ASP A 115 12.72 -16.30 1.44
CA ASP A 115 12.79 -17.65 1.99
C ASP A 115 12.04 -18.64 1.12
N PHE A 116 12.64 -18.94 -0.01
CA PHE A 116 12.18 -19.98 -0.91
C PHE A 116 13.07 -21.23 -0.75
N PRO A 117 12.49 -22.45 -0.80
CA PRO A 117 13.31 -23.66 -0.86
C PRO A 117 14.36 -23.55 -1.98
N SER A 118 15.57 -24.07 -1.76
CA SER A 118 16.65 -24.04 -2.76
C SER A 118 16.24 -24.83 -4.02
N LYS A 119 15.63 -24.14 -4.97
CA LYS A 119 15.15 -24.67 -6.26
C LYS A 119 15.21 -23.59 -7.32
N LYS A 120 15.14 -24.00 -8.57
CA LYS A 120 14.90 -23.09 -9.68
C LYS A 120 13.43 -22.75 -9.72
N TYR A 121 13.13 -21.47 -9.60
CA TYR A 121 11.78 -20.93 -9.72
C TYR A 121 11.67 -20.09 -10.99
N SER A 122 10.53 -20.18 -11.66
CA SER A 122 10.14 -19.20 -12.65
C SER A 122 9.40 -18.09 -11.91
N PHE A 123 10.05 -16.93 -11.77
CA PHE A 123 9.40 -15.74 -11.24
C PHE A 123 8.76 -15.01 -12.39
N LYS A 124 7.45 -14.83 -12.29
CA LYS A 124 6.66 -14.09 -13.28
C LYS A 124 6.30 -12.74 -12.71
N ASP A 125 6.73 -11.69 -13.39
CA ASP A 125 6.26 -10.36 -13.08
C ASP A 125 4.76 -10.25 -13.43
N MET A 126 3.95 -9.91 -12.45
CA MET A 126 2.50 -9.80 -12.63
C MET A 126 2.10 -8.58 -13.45
N GLU A 127 2.99 -7.61 -13.62
CA GLU A 127 2.73 -6.38 -14.36
C GLU A 127 3.22 -6.47 -15.82
N SER A 128 4.46 -6.93 -16.05
CA SER A 128 5.05 -7.04 -17.40
C SER A 128 4.83 -8.40 -18.06
N LEU A 129 4.44 -9.42 -17.29
CA LEU A 129 4.34 -10.82 -17.68
C LEU A 129 5.67 -11.47 -18.08
N ASP A 130 6.80 -10.81 -17.79
CA ASP A 130 8.12 -11.38 -18.01
C ASP A 130 8.38 -12.54 -17.05
N GLU A 131 9.04 -13.55 -17.55
CA GLU A 131 9.42 -14.72 -16.75
C GLU A 131 10.95 -14.79 -16.64
N ILE A 132 11.45 -14.92 -15.40
CA ILE A 132 12.86 -15.09 -15.13
C ILE A 132 13.05 -16.40 -14.34
N LEU A 133 13.87 -17.30 -14.87
CA LEU A 133 14.24 -18.53 -14.17
C LEU A 133 15.46 -18.27 -13.31
N ILE A 134 15.29 -18.35 -11.99
CA ILE A 134 16.32 -18.01 -11.03
C ILE A 134 16.48 -19.14 -10.01
N ASP A 135 17.71 -19.43 -9.63
CA ASP A 135 17.97 -20.21 -8.41
C ASP A 135 17.88 -19.29 -7.20
N SER A 136 16.92 -19.56 -6.34
CA SER A 136 16.64 -18.71 -5.17
C SER A 136 17.84 -18.57 -4.23
N SER A 137 18.69 -19.59 -4.15
CA SER A 137 19.86 -19.58 -3.27
C SER A 137 20.97 -18.63 -3.74
N GLU A 138 21.10 -18.42 -5.06
CA GLU A 138 22.16 -17.58 -5.63
C GLU A 138 21.92 -16.09 -5.37
N ILE A 139 20.65 -15.65 -5.43
CA ILE A 139 20.34 -14.22 -5.34
C ILE A 139 19.84 -13.79 -3.95
N ARG A 140 19.54 -14.72 -3.04
CA ARG A 140 18.92 -14.42 -1.74
C ARG A 140 19.67 -13.33 -0.97
N ASN A 141 20.99 -13.45 -0.86
CA ASN A 141 21.79 -12.52 -0.06
C ASN A 141 21.74 -11.08 -0.61
N ASP A 142 21.83 -10.94 -1.93
CA ASP A 142 21.78 -9.63 -2.58
C ASP A 142 20.36 -9.04 -2.50
N TYR A 143 19.34 -9.85 -2.74
CA TYR A 143 17.95 -9.43 -2.62
C TYR A 143 17.63 -8.92 -1.20
N VAL A 144 17.92 -9.72 -0.17
CA VAL A 144 17.66 -9.35 1.23
C VAL A 144 18.40 -8.07 1.61
N LYS A 145 19.63 -7.88 1.13
CA LYS A 145 20.40 -6.66 1.36
C LYS A 145 19.70 -5.45 0.74
N GLU A 146 19.28 -5.53 -0.53
CA GLU A 146 18.61 -4.43 -1.22
C GLU A 146 17.23 -4.13 -0.58
N MET A 147 16.47 -5.15 -0.21
CA MET A 147 15.19 -4.97 0.48
C MET A 147 15.35 -4.31 1.85
N ASN A 148 16.40 -4.64 2.59
CA ASN A 148 16.70 -3.97 3.86
C ASN A 148 17.07 -2.50 3.65
N ILE A 149 17.88 -2.19 2.63
CA ILE A 149 18.22 -0.81 2.27
C ILE A 149 16.95 -0.03 1.90
N TYR A 150 16.09 -0.61 1.09
CA TYR A 150 14.83 -0.01 0.66
C TYR A 150 13.89 0.22 1.85
N SER A 151 13.68 -0.80 2.69
CA SER A 151 12.86 -0.70 3.90
C SER A 151 13.36 0.40 4.84
N ASN A 152 14.68 0.55 5.00
CA ASN A 152 15.26 1.62 5.78
C ASN A 152 15.01 3.00 5.17
N LYS A 153 15.06 3.15 3.83
CA LYS A 153 14.70 4.41 3.15
C LYS A 153 13.25 4.79 3.42
N ILE A 154 12.33 3.83 3.38
CA ILE A 154 10.91 4.06 3.73
C ILE A 154 10.78 4.54 5.18
N LYS A 155 11.39 3.83 6.14
CA LYS A 155 11.35 4.19 7.57
C LYS A 155 11.90 5.59 7.82
N LEU A 156 13.04 5.92 7.24
CA LEU A 156 13.64 7.26 7.37
C LEU A 156 12.78 8.34 6.72
N GLY A 157 12.17 8.06 5.58
CA GLY A 157 11.21 8.96 4.93
C GLY A 157 9.98 9.21 5.81
N CYS A 158 9.39 8.16 6.39
CA CYS A 158 8.26 8.28 7.30
C CYS A 158 8.62 9.11 8.54
N LEU A 159 9.77 8.89 9.15
CA LEU A 159 10.26 9.69 10.26
C LEU A 159 10.43 11.17 9.89
N LYS A 160 11.05 11.45 8.74
CA LYS A 160 11.26 12.82 8.24
C LYS A 160 9.95 13.60 8.10
N TYR A 161 8.91 12.95 7.59
CA TYR A 161 7.61 13.59 7.35
C TYR A 161 6.61 13.39 8.49
N LYS A 162 7.04 12.80 9.61
CA LYS A 162 6.18 12.53 10.79
C LYS A 162 4.95 11.72 10.41
N ILE A 163 5.18 10.58 9.77
CA ILE A 163 4.18 9.60 9.34
C ILE A 163 4.36 8.37 10.23
N ASP A 164 3.28 7.86 10.79
CA ASP A 164 3.29 6.60 11.51
C ASP A 164 3.28 5.46 10.50
N LEU A 165 4.29 4.59 10.57
CA LEU A 165 4.44 3.41 9.72
C LEU A 165 4.36 2.15 10.57
N PHE A 166 3.47 1.25 10.16
CA PHE A 166 3.32 -0.08 10.76
C PHE A 166 3.53 -1.14 9.69
N ASP A 167 4.50 -2.03 9.90
CA ASP A 167 4.69 -3.21 9.08
C ASP A 167 3.76 -4.32 9.59
N ILE A 168 2.88 -4.83 8.72
CA ILE A 168 1.94 -5.91 9.01
C ILE A 168 2.35 -7.11 8.19
N ASP A 169 2.64 -8.22 8.86
CA ASP A 169 2.81 -9.51 8.20
C ASP A 169 1.43 -10.12 7.93
N ILE A 170 1.14 -10.44 6.68
CA ILE A 170 -0.16 -11.02 6.30
C ILE A 170 -0.35 -12.44 6.83
N ASN A 171 0.71 -13.11 7.28
CA ASN A 171 0.69 -14.45 7.86
C ASN A 171 0.60 -14.45 9.39
N GLU A 172 0.67 -13.30 10.04
CA GLU A 172 0.48 -13.17 11.49
C GLU A 172 -0.98 -12.82 11.81
N ASP A 173 -1.56 -13.47 12.81
CA ASP A 173 -2.88 -13.09 13.35
C ASP A 173 -2.80 -11.68 13.98
N LEU A 174 -3.81 -10.85 13.71
CA LEU A 174 -3.93 -9.48 14.23
C LEU A 174 -4.33 -9.46 15.71
#